data_4d46304b42d7e28cf0d4436bcf0030eb
#
_entry.id   4d46304b42d7e28cf0d4436bcf0030eb
#
_cell.length_a   1.000
_cell.length_b   1.000
_cell.length_c   1.000
_cell.angle_alpha   90.00
_cell.angle_beta   90.00
_cell.angle_gamma   90.00
#
_symmetry.space_group_name_H-M   'P 1'
#
loop_
_entity.id
_entity.type
_entity.pdbx_description
1 polymer ?
#
loop_
_entity_poly.entity_id
_entity_poly.type
_entity_poly.pdbx_seq_one_letter_code
_entity_poly.pdbx_strand_id
1 'polypeptide(L)'
;MAQAMRSKEDKLRDTLTQIVSGQSRLLNRPDDLYEAIANGLDDIENFKNSKDQLELLAWTLRADFISFKADSDEEKEYWDNLFYDAGTFFVELASQYSDKDYVADLVHDLAMRHVGGEGRSVVFLSVEEFLPKERAQALLVELIDKVTEIDQGNREDILDAICDMADSIKDAANFAKAALLKDPDKSNATLIDIANAQFMAGNIELAKQWLGDVRNPGSEDEEAYLDLQAAIADKEGRKSDCIKIARTLYETFPKVINLGRLAAFLPEADADRVLKEHEQFRNGNTADLEFMQLLASMKRYEQLSGYVTRFEKDLTTLDAEELTGLADSIEHDGQKALADHIRDWIVEEPEDAQAFDNSDK
;
A
#
# COMPACT_ATOMS: atom_id res chain seq x y z
N MET A 1 13.84 24.26 46.40
CA MET A 1 12.67 23.70 45.69
C MET A 1 13.19 22.58 44.81
N ALA A 2 12.84 21.35 45.09
CA ALA A 2 13.20 20.21 44.22
C ALA A 2 12.43 20.36 42.91
N GLN A 3 13.14 20.53 41.80
CA GLN A 3 12.56 20.37 40.48
C GLN A 3 12.10 18.90 40.40
N ALA A 4 10.78 18.67 40.34
CA ALA A 4 10.25 17.34 40.07
C ALA A 4 10.92 16.85 38.77
N MET A 5 11.57 15.71 38.82
CA MET A 5 12.10 15.08 37.62
C MET A 5 10.88 14.82 36.68
N ARG A 6 10.89 15.45 35.50
CA ARG A 6 9.87 15.21 34.47
C ARG A 6 9.89 13.73 34.09
N SER A 7 8.71 13.17 33.89
CA SER A 7 8.57 11.78 33.41
C SER A 7 9.25 11.59 32.05
N LYS A 8 9.45 10.34 31.62
CA LYS A 8 9.95 10.06 30.26
C LYS A 8 8.93 10.49 29.20
N GLU A 9 7.66 10.26 29.49
CA GLU A 9 6.53 10.65 28.64
C GLU A 9 6.50 12.17 28.41
N ASP A 10 6.67 12.99 29.49
CA ASP A 10 6.70 14.45 29.37
C ASP A 10 7.87 14.92 28.49
N LYS A 11 9.04 14.30 28.64
CA LYS A 11 10.23 14.66 27.85
C LYS A 11 10.05 14.32 26.39
N LEU A 12 9.51 13.14 26.08
CA LEU A 12 9.25 12.71 24.71
C LEU A 12 8.22 13.63 24.06
N ARG A 13 7.13 13.95 24.76
CA ARG A 13 6.10 14.91 24.30
C ARG A 13 6.69 16.27 23.96
N ASP A 14 7.54 16.80 24.83
CA ASP A 14 8.23 18.08 24.60
C ASP A 14 9.13 18.00 23.34
N THR A 15 9.86 16.89 23.17
CA THR A 15 10.73 16.68 21.99
C THR A 15 9.92 16.62 20.71
N LEU A 16 8.88 15.80 20.64
CA LEU A 16 8.00 15.67 19.48
C LEU A 16 7.30 17.01 19.16
N THR A 17 6.82 17.72 20.18
CA THR A 17 6.22 19.05 20.01
C THR A 17 7.18 20.04 19.37
N GLN A 18 8.47 20.05 19.79
CA GLN A 18 9.49 20.92 19.20
C GLN A 18 9.82 20.52 17.75
N ILE A 19 9.83 19.22 17.44
CA ILE A 19 10.04 18.71 16.08
C ILE A 19 8.89 19.17 15.19
N VAL A 20 7.66 18.86 15.55
CA VAL A 20 6.45 19.19 14.77
C VAL A 20 6.28 20.70 14.58
N SER A 21 6.65 21.51 15.59
CA SER A 21 6.60 22.98 15.48
C SER A 21 7.78 23.61 14.73
N GLY A 22 8.73 22.81 14.25
CA GLY A 22 9.92 23.31 13.55
C GLY A 22 10.95 24.00 14.44
N GLN A 23 10.84 23.87 15.77
CA GLN A 23 11.70 24.55 16.74
C GLN A 23 12.86 23.68 17.25
N SER A 24 12.85 22.38 16.92
CA SER A 24 13.89 21.45 17.35
C SER A 24 15.20 21.69 16.61
N ARG A 25 16.31 21.72 17.36
CA ARG A 25 17.66 21.75 16.77
C ARG A 25 18.03 20.45 16.06
N LEU A 26 17.34 19.37 16.37
CA LEU A 26 17.52 18.06 15.72
C LEU A 26 17.16 18.10 14.23
N LEU A 27 16.26 18.99 13.81
CA LEU A 27 15.88 19.15 12.40
C LEU A 27 17.06 19.50 11.46
N ASN A 28 18.20 19.95 12.00
CA ASN A 28 19.42 20.19 11.22
C ASN A 28 20.47 19.06 11.40
N ARG A 29 20.08 17.92 11.97
CA ARG A 29 20.97 16.80 12.32
C ARG A 29 20.18 15.50 12.08
N PRO A 30 20.09 15.04 10.82
CA PRO A 30 19.20 13.92 10.43
C PRO A 30 19.42 12.65 11.27
N ASP A 31 20.67 12.23 11.47
CA ASP A 31 20.99 11.03 12.25
C ASP A 31 20.52 11.11 13.70
N ASP A 32 20.80 12.24 14.37
CA ASP A 32 20.35 12.44 15.75
C ASP A 32 18.82 12.58 15.86
N LEU A 33 18.18 13.10 14.81
CA LEU A 33 16.73 13.19 14.71
C LEU A 33 16.11 11.81 14.57
N TYR A 34 16.67 10.98 13.67
CA TYR A 34 16.24 9.59 13.47
C TYR A 34 16.35 8.79 14.77
N GLU A 35 17.54 8.81 15.39
CA GLU A 35 17.75 8.15 16.68
C GLU A 35 16.78 8.63 17.77
N ALA A 36 16.48 9.92 17.81
CA ALA A 36 15.57 10.48 18.80
C ALA A 36 14.12 9.99 18.60
N ILE A 37 13.67 9.85 17.36
CA ILE A 37 12.32 9.35 17.04
C ILE A 37 12.26 7.83 17.23
N ALA A 38 13.25 7.07 16.75
CA ALA A 38 13.31 5.62 16.91
C ALA A 38 13.34 5.20 18.38
N ASN A 39 14.26 5.79 19.18
CA ASN A 39 14.29 5.57 20.63
C ASN A 39 12.97 6.02 21.32
N GLY A 40 12.32 7.03 20.77
CA GLY A 40 11.02 7.49 21.23
C GLY A 40 9.92 6.44 21.02
N LEU A 41 9.91 5.75 19.89
CA LEU A 41 8.99 4.64 19.62
C LEU A 41 9.22 3.46 20.57
N ASP A 42 10.49 3.09 20.80
CA ASP A 42 10.84 2.05 21.79
C ASP A 42 10.37 2.42 23.21
N ASP A 43 10.52 3.68 23.60
CA ASP A 43 10.04 4.17 24.91
C ASP A 43 8.50 4.11 24.98
N ILE A 44 7.78 4.48 23.90
CA ILE A 44 6.30 4.44 23.83
C ILE A 44 5.80 3.00 24.04
N GLU A 45 6.42 2.01 23.42
CA GLU A 45 6.05 0.60 23.58
C GLU A 45 6.06 0.16 25.04
N ASN A 46 7.00 0.69 25.83
CA ASN A 46 7.20 0.34 27.23
C ASN A 46 6.32 1.16 28.22
N PHE A 47 5.53 2.12 27.75
CA PHE A 47 4.65 2.90 28.63
C PHE A 47 3.42 2.06 29.02
N LYS A 48 2.94 2.28 30.25
CA LYS A 48 1.85 1.48 30.83
C LYS A 48 0.45 1.99 30.48
N ASN A 49 0.35 3.24 30.05
CA ASN A 49 -0.92 3.89 29.79
C ASN A 49 -1.15 3.96 28.27
N SER A 50 -2.06 3.16 27.78
CA SER A 50 -2.38 3.10 26.35
C SER A 50 -2.89 4.43 25.79
N LYS A 51 -3.50 5.29 26.62
CA LYS A 51 -3.92 6.63 26.20
C LYS A 51 -2.70 7.51 25.89
N ASP A 52 -1.69 7.50 26.77
CA ASP A 52 -0.46 8.27 26.56
C ASP A 52 0.33 7.73 25.38
N GLN A 53 0.34 6.39 25.18
CA GLN A 53 0.96 5.76 24.02
C GLN A 53 0.30 6.24 22.72
N LEU A 54 -1.04 6.16 22.60
CA LEU A 54 -1.78 6.62 21.42
C LEU A 54 -1.54 8.11 21.12
N GLU A 55 -1.55 8.93 22.15
CA GLU A 55 -1.30 10.37 21.98
C GLU A 55 0.11 10.66 21.50
N LEU A 56 1.12 9.96 22.04
CA LEU A 56 2.52 10.12 21.64
C LEU A 56 2.77 9.57 20.23
N LEU A 57 2.15 8.45 19.87
CA LEU A 57 2.18 7.95 18.47
C LEU A 57 1.55 8.95 17.51
N ALA A 58 0.40 9.53 17.84
CA ALA A 58 -0.21 10.57 17.02
C ALA A 58 0.72 11.80 16.89
N TRP A 59 1.47 12.17 17.92
CA TRP A 59 2.49 13.21 17.83
C TRP A 59 3.68 12.80 16.95
N THR A 60 4.13 11.54 17.02
CA THR A 60 5.18 11.00 16.14
C THR A 60 4.73 11.04 14.69
N LEU A 61 3.53 10.58 14.38
CA LEU A 61 2.96 10.58 13.03
C LEU A 61 2.80 11.99 12.45
N ARG A 62 2.65 13.04 13.27
CA ARG A 62 2.67 14.42 12.77
C ARG A 62 4.05 14.89 12.31
N ALA A 63 5.11 14.15 12.64
CA ALA A 63 6.46 14.44 12.19
C ALA A 63 6.84 13.77 10.87
N ASP A 64 5.97 12.97 10.26
CA ASP A 64 6.24 12.21 9.02
C ASP A 64 6.58 13.09 7.79
N PHE A 65 6.25 14.40 7.85
CA PHE A 65 6.72 15.36 6.84
C PHE A 65 8.25 15.43 6.71
N ILE A 66 8.99 14.83 7.64
CA ILE A 66 10.46 14.80 7.62
C ILE A 66 10.95 13.96 6.44
N SER A 67 10.27 12.86 6.09
CA SER A 67 10.62 12.01 4.96
C SER A 67 10.72 12.78 3.63
N PHE A 68 9.92 13.84 3.46
CA PHE A 68 9.99 14.72 2.29
C PHE A 68 11.19 15.66 2.26
N LYS A 69 11.99 15.69 3.32
CA LYS A 69 13.21 16.51 3.43
C LYS A 69 14.47 15.67 3.33
N ALA A 70 14.35 14.38 3.09
CA ALA A 70 15.47 13.48 2.88
C ALA A 70 16.30 13.92 1.67
N ASP A 71 17.61 13.82 1.79
CA ASP A 71 18.57 14.24 0.75
C ASP A 71 18.76 13.13 -0.33
N SER A 72 18.26 11.90 -0.08
CA SER A 72 18.33 10.77 -1.00
C SER A 72 17.10 9.86 -0.88
N ASP A 73 16.87 9.03 -1.91
CA ASP A 73 15.79 8.03 -1.91
C ASP A 73 16.00 6.99 -0.79
N GLU A 74 17.24 6.59 -0.52
CA GLU A 74 17.60 5.67 0.56
C GLU A 74 17.27 6.27 1.94
N GLU A 75 17.64 7.54 2.19
CA GLU A 75 17.28 8.23 3.43
C GLU A 75 15.76 8.38 3.56
N LYS A 76 15.06 8.66 2.46
CA LYS A 76 13.60 8.74 2.44
C LYS A 76 12.98 7.40 2.85
N GLU A 77 13.46 6.29 2.30
CA GLU A 77 12.99 4.93 2.62
C GLU A 77 13.17 4.60 4.11
N TYR A 78 14.31 4.97 4.74
CA TYR A 78 14.50 4.81 6.18
C TYR A 78 13.44 5.58 6.99
N TRP A 79 13.12 6.81 6.61
CA TRP A 79 12.10 7.60 7.27
C TRP A 79 10.70 7.03 7.06
N ASP A 80 10.38 6.63 5.84
CA ASP A 80 9.08 6.06 5.50
C ASP A 80 8.84 4.76 6.28
N ASN A 81 9.84 3.88 6.40
CA ASN A 81 9.77 2.66 7.21
C ASN A 81 9.53 2.97 8.69
N LEU A 82 10.26 3.93 9.27
CA LEU A 82 10.09 4.32 10.67
C LEU A 82 8.67 4.84 10.95
N PHE A 83 8.14 5.68 10.06
CA PHE A 83 6.78 6.20 10.22
C PHE A 83 5.71 5.17 9.91
N TYR A 84 5.98 4.23 8.99
CA TYR A 84 5.13 3.07 8.73
C TYR A 84 4.97 2.21 9.99
N ASP A 85 6.07 1.90 10.68
CA ASP A 85 6.06 1.16 11.95
C ASP A 85 5.27 1.91 13.03
N ALA A 86 5.45 3.24 13.13
CA ALA A 86 4.68 4.06 14.05
C ALA A 86 3.17 4.04 13.73
N GLY A 87 2.79 4.06 12.45
CA GLY A 87 1.40 3.94 11.98
C GLY A 87 0.80 2.57 12.32
N THR A 88 1.53 1.50 12.05
CA THR A 88 1.12 0.13 12.38
C THR A 88 0.92 -0.04 13.88
N PHE A 89 1.83 0.47 14.69
CA PHE A 89 1.71 0.42 16.14
C PHE A 89 0.52 1.24 16.65
N PHE A 90 0.24 2.41 16.03
CA PHE A 90 -0.98 3.16 16.34
C PHE A 90 -2.25 2.34 16.06
N VAL A 91 -2.33 1.67 14.89
CA VAL A 91 -3.48 0.83 14.49
C VAL A 91 -3.68 -0.30 15.49
N GLU A 92 -2.63 -1.02 15.87
CA GLU A 92 -2.70 -2.11 16.85
C GLU A 92 -3.24 -1.64 18.21
N LEU A 93 -2.73 -0.56 18.74
CA LEU A 93 -3.20 0.00 20.02
C LEU A 93 -4.63 0.55 19.92
N ALA A 94 -4.94 1.25 18.84
CA ALA A 94 -6.26 1.82 18.59
C ALA A 94 -7.33 0.73 18.48
N SER A 95 -6.98 -0.45 17.90
CA SER A 95 -7.89 -1.60 17.81
C SER A 95 -8.30 -2.14 19.17
N GLN A 96 -7.40 -2.09 20.15
CA GLN A 96 -7.59 -2.58 21.51
C GLN A 96 -8.16 -1.53 22.47
N TYR A 97 -8.07 -0.24 22.12
CA TYR A 97 -8.48 0.85 23.00
C TYR A 97 -10.01 1.02 22.99
N SER A 98 -10.62 1.06 24.19
CA SER A 98 -12.07 1.02 24.35
C SER A 98 -12.80 2.32 23.98
N ASP A 99 -12.15 3.49 24.21
CA ASP A 99 -12.74 4.80 23.91
C ASP A 99 -12.52 5.15 22.43
N LYS A 100 -13.46 4.70 21.60
CA LYS A 100 -13.40 4.91 20.15
C LYS A 100 -13.66 6.36 19.72
N ASP A 101 -14.32 7.15 20.55
CA ASP A 101 -14.47 8.59 20.30
C ASP A 101 -13.14 9.31 20.46
N TYR A 102 -12.37 8.98 21.50
CA TYR A 102 -11.02 9.52 21.66
C TYR A 102 -10.08 9.13 20.51
N VAL A 103 -10.14 7.88 20.04
CA VAL A 103 -9.36 7.43 18.89
C VAL A 103 -9.77 8.21 17.63
N ALA A 104 -11.05 8.39 17.40
CA ALA A 104 -11.55 9.15 16.26
C ALA A 104 -11.11 10.63 16.30
N ASP A 105 -11.05 11.24 17.50
CA ASP A 105 -10.53 12.60 17.67
C ASP A 105 -9.03 12.71 17.30
N LEU A 106 -8.23 11.69 17.64
CA LEU A 106 -6.82 11.62 17.21
C LEU A 106 -6.69 11.49 15.70
N VAL A 107 -7.49 10.62 15.07
CA VAL A 107 -7.50 10.44 13.60
C VAL A 107 -7.97 11.72 12.90
N HIS A 108 -9.00 12.38 13.42
CA HIS A 108 -9.45 13.68 12.92
C HIS A 108 -8.31 14.71 12.91
N ASP A 109 -7.57 14.81 14.02
CA ASP A 109 -6.46 15.77 14.10
C ASP A 109 -5.29 15.37 13.16
N LEU A 110 -5.01 14.07 12.97
CA LEU A 110 -4.02 13.60 11.99
C LEU A 110 -4.44 13.95 10.57
N ALA A 111 -5.70 13.73 10.20
CA ALA A 111 -6.22 14.05 8.87
C ALA A 111 -6.20 15.55 8.58
N MET A 112 -6.66 16.38 9.53
CA MET A 112 -6.68 17.85 9.38
C MET A 112 -5.28 18.48 9.25
N ARG A 113 -4.22 17.73 9.54
CA ARG A 113 -2.81 18.15 9.43
C ARG A 113 -2.04 17.29 8.44
N HIS A 114 -2.75 16.53 7.62
CA HIS A 114 -2.13 15.65 6.65
C HIS A 114 -1.30 16.42 5.62
N VAL A 115 -0.16 15.85 5.25
CA VAL A 115 0.78 16.38 4.27
C VAL A 115 1.37 15.25 3.39
N GLY A 116 0.64 14.13 3.28
CA GLY A 116 1.02 13.01 2.42
C GLY A 116 2.08 12.06 3.01
N GLY A 117 2.20 11.92 4.34
CA GLY A 117 3.19 11.01 4.94
C GLY A 117 2.72 9.56 5.03
N GLU A 118 3.64 8.60 4.81
CA GLU A 118 3.37 7.14 4.81
C GLU A 118 2.76 6.66 6.13
N GLY A 119 3.30 7.10 7.27
CA GLY A 119 2.81 6.67 8.59
C GLY A 119 1.34 7.04 8.83
N ARG A 120 0.90 8.21 8.36
CA ARG A 120 -0.51 8.61 8.46
C ARG A 120 -1.39 7.88 7.45
N SER A 121 -0.88 7.61 6.24
CA SER A 121 -1.60 6.83 5.24
C SER A 121 -1.94 5.43 5.76
N VAL A 122 -1.01 4.76 6.47
CA VAL A 122 -1.29 3.47 7.15
C VAL A 122 -2.49 3.59 8.09
N VAL A 123 -2.55 4.64 8.91
CA VAL A 123 -3.67 4.84 9.84
C VAL A 123 -4.99 5.04 9.10
N PHE A 124 -5.00 5.85 8.02
CA PHE A 124 -6.24 6.14 7.27
C PHE A 124 -6.75 4.92 6.51
N LEU A 125 -5.86 4.16 5.88
CA LEU A 125 -6.20 2.93 5.15
C LEU A 125 -6.64 1.78 6.07
N SER A 126 -6.33 1.84 7.39
CA SER A 126 -6.68 0.82 8.38
C SER A 126 -7.84 1.21 9.30
N VAL A 127 -8.58 2.28 9.00
CA VAL A 127 -9.67 2.77 9.91
C VAL A 127 -10.71 1.70 10.20
N GLU A 128 -11.00 0.78 9.28
CA GLU A 128 -11.94 -0.32 9.48
C GLU A 128 -11.52 -1.29 10.60
N GLU A 129 -10.22 -1.38 10.92
CA GLU A 129 -9.68 -2.29 11.92
C GLU A 129 -9.92 -1.81 13.36
N PHE A 130 -10.03 -0.49 13.54
CA PHE A 130 -10.04 0.08 14.89
C PHE A 130 -11.23 1.00 15.20
N LEU A 131 -11.97 1.50 14.20
CA LEU A 131 -13.20 2.25 14.45
C LEU A 131 -14.44 1.45 14.01
N PRO A 132 -15.52 1.46 14.82
CA PRO A 132 -16.84 1.01 14.35
C PRO A 132 -17.26 1.80 13.10
N LYS A 133 -17.88 1.12 12.14
CA LYS A 133 -18.23 1.71 10.85
C LYS A 133 -19.05 3.02 10.99
N GLU A 134 -20.01 3.04 11.91
CA GLU A 134 -20.86 4.21 12.15
C GLU A 134 -20.04 5.41 12.68
N ARG A 135 -19.03 5.15 13.54
CA ARG A 135 -18.15 6.22 14.04
C ARG A 135 -17.20 6.73 12.98
N ALA A 136 -16.64 5.82 12.16
CA ALA A 136 -15.81 6.19 11.03
C ALA A 136 -16.61 7.04 10.00
N GLN A 137 -17.84 6.66 9.69
CA GLN A 137 -18.74 7.45 8.82
C GLN A 137 -19.03 8.85 9.38
N ALA A 138 -19.27 8.95 10.69
CA ALA A 138 -19.47 10.24 11.35
C ALA A 138 -18.20 11.11 11.22
N LEU A 139 -17.01 10.53 11.43
CA LEU A 139 -15.73 11.20 11.26
C LEU A 139 -15.55 11.72 9.83
N LEU A 140 -15.86 10.92 8.80
CA LEU A 140 -15.78 11.35 7.40
C LEU A 140 -16.68 12.55 7.12
N VAL A 141 -17.91 12.56 7.65
CA VAL A 141 -18.84 13.72 7.48
C VAL A 141 -18.26 14.96 8.16
N GLU A 142 -17.75 14.83 9.39
CA GLU A 142 -17.12 15.93 10.12
C GLU A 142 -15.93 16.53 9.35
N LEU A 143 -15.08 15.67 8.76
CA LEU A 143 -13.91 16.10 7.96
C LEU A 143 -14.34 16.77 6.64
N ILE A 144 -15.31 16.21 5.91
CA ILE A 144 -15.84 16.79 4.67
C ILE A 144 -16.41 18.19 4.94
N ASP A 145 -17.16 18.37 6.01
CA ASP A 145 -17.72 19.67 6.37
C ASP A 145 -16.58 20.66 6.69
N LYS A 146 -15.56 20.22 7.43
CA LYS A 146 -14.43 21.06 7.79
C LYS A 146 -13.56 21.44 6.60
N VAL A 147 -13.26 20.51 5.70
CA VAL A 147 -12.38 20.79 4.54
C VAL A 147 -12.96 21.82 3.61
N THR A 148 -14.29 21.99 3.57
CA THR A 148 -14.94 23.04 2.78
C THR A 148 -14.70 24.45 3.34
N GLU A 149 -14.31 24.57 4.59
CA GLU A 149 -14.04 25.85 5.30
C GLU A 149 -12.55 26.26 5.22
N ILE A 150 -11.67 25.39 4.71
CA ILE A 150 -10.21 25.60 4.70
C ILE A 150 -9.77 26.25 3.39
N ASP A 151 -8.87 27.23 3.50
CA ASP A 151 -8.14 27.80 2.36
C ASP A 151 -7.19 26.75 1.71
N GLN A 152 -6.91 26.89 0.42
CA GLN A 152 -6.39 25.88 -0.51
C GLN A 152 -5.08 25.13 -0.10
N GLY A 153 -4.33 25.55 0.92
CA GLY A 153 -2.96 25.04 1.17
C GLY A 153 -2.84 23.53 1.42
N ASN A 154 -3.65 22.95 2.30
CA ASN A 154 -3.60 21.53 2.66
C ASN A 154 -4.90 20.78 2.34
N ARG A 155 -5.75 21.39 1.53
CA ARG A 155 -7.07 20.85 1.24
C ARG A 155 -7.01 19.53 0.48
N GLU A 156 -6.07 19.42 -0.44
CA GLU A 156 -5.89 18.25 -1.29
C GLU A 156 -5.45 17.04 -0.44
N ASP A 157 -4.42 17.21 0.38
CA ASP A 157 -3.95 16.14 1.27
C ASP A 157 -5.02 15.66 2.26
N ILE A 158 -5.85 16.58 2.78
CA ILE A 158 -6.97 16.21 3.66
C ILE A 158 -8.03 15.42 2.90
N LEU A 159 -8.31 15.78 1.64
CA LEU A 159 -9.26 15.05 0.81
C LEU A 159 -8.73 13.65 0.45
N ASP A 160 -7.41 13.48 0.27
CA ASP A 160 -6.79 12.18 0.10
C ASP A 160 -6.99 11.31 1.35
N ALA A 161 -6.70 11.83 2.55
CA ALA A 161 -6.97 11.13 3.80
C ALA A 161 -8.45 10.72 3.96
N ILE A 162 -9.39 11.57 3.51
CA ILE A 162 -10.82 11.25 3.52
C ILE A 162 -11.13 10.12 2.53
N CYS A 163 -10.52 10.13 1.33
CA CYS A 163 -10.68 9.05 0.35
C CYS A 163 -10.16 7.72 0.89
N ASP A 164 -8.95 7.72 1.48
CA ASP A 164 -8.34 6.52 2.08
C ASP A 164 -9.22 5.91 3.18
N MET A 165 -9.69 6.75 4.11
CA MET A 165 -10.60 6.30 5.18
C MET A 165 -11.94 5.80 4.64
N ALA A 166 -12.48 6.46 3.62
CA ALA A 166 -13.75 6.06 3.01
C ALA A 166 -13.62 4.72 2.26
N ASP A 167 -12.48 4.50 1.59
CA ASP A 167 -12.18 3.23 0.93
C ASP A 167 -12.01 2.11 1.94
N SER A 168 -11.24 2.33 3.02
CA SER A 168 -11.06 1.38 4.12
C SER A 168 -12.39 0.81 4.61
N ILE A 169 -13.37 1.67 4.93
CA ILE A 169 -14.68 1.24 5.44
C ILE A 169 -15.72 0.94 4.33
N LYS A 170 -15.32 1.00 3.07
CA LYS A 170 -16.19 0.83 1.88
C LYS A 170 -17.38 1.79 1.88
N ASP A 171 -17.14 3.05 2.19
CA ASP A 171 -18.11 4.14 2.12
C ASP A 171 -17.97 4.91 0.79
N ALA A 172 -18.40 4.28 -0.29
CA ALA A 172 -18.31 4.85 -1.63
C ALA A 172 -19.06 6.19 -1.80
N ALA A 173 -19.99 6.51 -0.92
CA ALA A 173 -20.71 7.78 -0.98
C ALA A 173 -19.85 8.96 -0.49
N ASN A 174 -19.15 8.79 0.62
CA ASN A 174 -18.23 9.81 1.12
C ASN A 174 -16.94 9.85 0.30
N PHE A 175 -16.44 8.69 -0.21
CA PHE A 175 -15.37 8.65 -1.20
C PHE A 175 -15.69 9.54 -2.40
N ALA A 176 -16.84 9.33 -3.05
CA ALA A 176 -17.23 10.13 -4.22
C ALA A 176 -17.34 11.62 -3.91
N LYS A 177 -17.84 12.00 -2.73
CA LYS A 177 -17.89 13.40 -2.31
C LYS A 177 -16.49 14.02 -2.20
N ALA A 178 -15.56 13.34 -1.54
CA ALA A 178 -14.19 13.81 -1.36
C ALA A 178 -13.46 13.89 -2.71
N ALA A 179 -13.54 12.87 -3.54
CA ALA A 179 -12.95 12.84 -4.88
C ALA A 179 -13.46 13.99 -5.77
N LEU A 180 -14.76 14.27 -5.75
CA LEU A 180 -15.34 15.38 -6.51
C LEU A 180 -15.03 16.76 -5.93
N LEU A 181 -14.73 16.87 -4.64
CA LEU A 181 -14.22 18.12 -4.05
C LEU A 181 -12.76 18.35 -4.42
N LYS A 182 -11.98 17.27 -4.61
CA LYS A 182 -10.59 17.30 -5.07
C LYS A 182 -10.51 17.63 -6.55
N ASP A 183 -11.33 16.97 -7.37
CA ASP A 183 -11.40 17.16 -8.82
C ASP A 183 -12.85 17.50 -9.28
N PRO A 184 -13.24 18.79 -9.23
CA PRO A 184 -14.56 19.24 -9.69
C PRO A 184 -14.79 19.05 -11.20
N ASP A 185 -13.71 19.00 -12.00
CA ASP A 185 -13.76 18.85 -13.45
C ASP A 185 -13.99 17.39 -13.88
N LYS A 186 -13.89 16.44 -12.95
CA LYS A 186 -14.16 15.02 -13.16
C LYS A 186 -13.29 14.41 -14.25
N SER A 187 -11.99 14.38 -14.03
CA SER A 187 -11.06 13.66 -14.89
C SER A 187 -11.47 12.18 -15.03
N ASN A 188 -10.95 11.52 -16.07
CA ASN A 188 -11.20 10.09 -16.24
C ASN A 188 -10.68 9.28 -15.04
N ALA A 189 -9.52 9.63 -14.50
CA ALA A 189 -8.97 9.00 -13.28
C ALA A 189 -9.97 9.08 -12.13
N THR A 190 -10.47 10.28 -11.80
CA THR A 190 -11.46 10.46 -10.73
C THR A 190 -12.75 9.67 -10.97
N LEU A 191 -13.24 9.62 -12.22
CA LEU A 191 -14.44 8.84 -12.55
C LEU A 191 -14.22 7.33 -12.37
N ILE A 192 -13.04 6.83 -12.74
CA ILE A 192 -12.65 5.42 -12.56
C ILE A 192 -12.50 5.10 -11.07
N ASP A 193 -11.86 5.95 -10.28
CA ASP A 193 -11.69 5.76 -8.84
C ASP A 193 -13.04 5.71 -8.12
N ILE A 194 -13.95 6.64 -8.43
CA ILE A 194 -15.32 6.61 -7.88
C ILE A 194 -16.05 5.33 -8.31
N ALA A 195 -15.92 4.93 -9.58
CA ALA A 195 -16.54 3.70 -10.07
C ALA A 195 -15.99 2.47 -9.34
N ASN A 196 -14.67 2.43 -9.09
CA ASN A 196 -14.02 1.36 -8.33
C ASN A 196 -14.52 1.32 -6.87
N ALA A 197 -14.57 2.46 -6.19
CA ALA A 197 -15.12 2.54 -4.83
C ALA A 197 -16.58 2.04 -4.76
N GLN A 198 -17.42 2.39 -5.76
CA GLN A 198 -18.78 1.86 -5.86
C GLN A 198 -18.80 0.35 -6.08
N PHE A 199 -17.91 -0.17 -6.93
CA PHE A 199 -17.78 -1.60 -7.18
C PHE A 199 -17.37 -2.37 -5.92
N MET A 200 -16.35 -1.88 -5.20
CA MET A 200 -15.88 -2.47 -3.94
C MET A 200 -16.93 -2.45 -2.83
N ALA A 201 -17.78 -1.41 -2.81
CA ALA A 201 -18.95 -1.34 -1.92
C ALA A 201 -20.13 -2.22 -2.36
N GLY A 202 -20.02 -2.93 -3.50
CA GLY A 202 -21.07 -3.79 -4.04
C GLY A 202 -22.17 -3.07 -4.84
N ASN A 203 -22.02 -1.77 -5.10
CA ASN A 203 -22.97 -0.94 -5.82
C ASN A 203 -22.76 -1.01 -7.35
N ILE A 204 -22.88 -2.20 -7.94
CA ILE A 204 -22.47 -2.49 -9.33
C ILE A 204 -23.12 -1.53 -10.34
N GLU A 205 -24.40 -1.22 -10.19
CA GLU A 205 -25.10 -0.31 -11.14
C GLU A 205 -24.58 1.13 -11.06
N LEU A 206 -24.21 1.61 -9.86
CA LEU A 206 -23.57 2.91 -9.71
C LEU A 206 -22.14 2.92 -10.28
N ALA A 207 -21.38 1.84 -10.06
CA ALA A 207 -20.06 1.67 -10.67
C ALA A 207 -20.14 1.78 -12.19
N LYS A 208 -21.10 1.09 -12.82
CA LYS A 208 -21.34 1.17 -14.28
C LYS A 208 -21.74 2.58 -14.74
N GLN A 209 -22.53 3.30 -13.96
CA GLN A 209 -22.90 4.68 -14.30
C GLN A 209 -21.67 5.59 -14.34
N TRP A 210 -20.84 5.57 -13.28
CA TRP A 210 -19.63 6.37 -13.23
C TRP A 210 -18.63 5.98 -14.33
N LEU A 211 -18.42 4.69 -14.55
CA LEU A 211 -17.55 4.20 -15.62
C LEU A 211 -18.09 4.56 -17.03
N GLY A 212 -19.40 4.68 -17.19
CA GLY A 212 -20.05 5.11 -18.42
C GLY A 212 -19.83 6.60 -18.77
N ASP A 213 -19.41 7.42 -17.81
CA ASP A 213 -19.06 8.83 -18.01
C ASP A 213 -17.61 9.03 -18.47
N VAL A 214 -16.73 8.02 -18.33
CA VAL A 214 -15.34 8.06 -18.81
C VAL A 214 -15.32 8.22 -20.33
N ARG A 215 -14.51 9.15 -20.83
CA ARG A 215 -14.42 9.46 -22.26
C ARG A 215 -12.98 9.32 -22.76
N ASN A 216 -12.77 8.43 -23.73
CA ASN A 216 -11.47 8.23 -24.39
C ASN A 216 -10.34 8.18 -23.35
N PRO A 217 -10.31 7.18 -22.47
CA PRO A 217 -9.26 7.06 -21.46
C PRO A 217 -7.89 7.10 -22.16
N GLY A 218 -6.98 7.92 -21.64
CA GLY A 218 -5.59 7.94 -22.10
C GLY A 218 -4.86 6.67 -21.65
N SER A 219 -3.64 6.49 -22.13
CA SER A 219 -2.84 5.28 -21.81
C SER A 219 -2.64 5.06 -20.30
N GLU A 220 -2.69 6.12 -19.50
CA GLU A 220 -2.56 6.04 -18.05
C GLU A 220 -3.84 5.51 -17.38
N ASP A 221 -5.01 5.89 -17.89
CA ASP A 221 -6.31 5.52 -17.34
C ASP A 221 -6.88 4.23 -17.95
N GLU A 222 -6.43 3.86 -19.18
CA GLU A 222 -7.02 2.78 -19.98
C GLU A 222 -6.87 1.42 -19.29
N GLU A 223 -5.75 1.17 -18.63
CA GLU A 223 -5.53 -0.10 -17.92
C GLU A 223 -6.53 -0.26 -16.77
N ALA A 224 -6.65 0.74 -15.89
CA ALA A 224 -7.60 0.74 -14.78
C ALA A 224 -9.06 0.67 -15.24
N TYR A 225 -9.38 1.39 -16.33
CA TYR A 225 -10.71 1.36 -16.93
C TYR A 225 -11.09 -0.04 -17.43
N LEU A 226 -10.20 -0.70 -18.20
CA LEU A 226 -10.44 -2.05 -18.73
C LEU A 226 -10.48 -3.10 -17.61
N ASP A 227 -9.63 -2.93 -16.59
CA ASP A 227 -9.61 -3.81 -15.43
C ASP A 227 -10.94 -3.79 -14.69
N LEU A 228 -11.45 -2.62 -14.37
CA LEU A 228 -12.73 -2.46 -13.69
C LEU A 228 -13.90 -2.97 -14.56
N GLN A 229 -13.85 -2.76 -15.87
CA GLN A 229 -14.84 -3.34 -16.80
C GLN A 229 -14.84 -4.88 -16.75
N ALA A 230 -13.65 -5.50 -16.71
CA ALA A 230 -13.54 -6.95 -16.60
C ALA A 230 -14.10 -7.46 -15.27
N ALA A 231 -13.77 -6.79 -14.15
CA ALA A 231 -14.28 -7.13 -12.83
C ALA A 231 -15.81 -7.01 -12.73
N ILE A 232 -16.40 -5.97 -13.30
CA ILE A 232 -17.86 -5.80 -13.36
C ILE A 232 -18.49 -6.90 -14.23
N ALA A 233 -17.91 -7.22 -15.38
CA ALA A 233 -18.42 -8.27 -16.25
C ALA A 233 -18.37 -9.66 -15.58
N ASP A 234 -17.32 -9.94 -14.83
CA ASP A 234 -17.17 -11.18 -14.04
C ASP A 234 -18.23 -11.27 -12.94
N LYS A 235 -18.42 -10.21 -12.18
CA LYS A 235 -19.45 -10.11 -11.14
C LYS A 235 -20.86 -10.34 -11.66
N GLU A 236 -21.14 -9.94 -12.91
CA GLU A 236 -22.41 -10.15 -13.60
C GLU A 236 -22.48 -11.53 -14.31
N GLY A 237 -21.42 -12.33 -14.29
CA GLY A 237 -21.33 -13.65 -14.93
C GLY A 237 -21.25 -13.58 -16.46
N ARG A 238 -20.86 -12.46 -17.05
CA ARG A 238 -20.73 -12.24 -18.50
C ARG A 238 -19.40 -12.74 -19.04
N LYS A 239 -19.18 -14.06 -18.99
CA LYS A 239 -17.90 -14.70 -19.34
C LYS A 239 -17.33 -14.30 -20.70
N SER A 240 -18.17 -14.16 -21.74
CA SER A 240 -17.70 -13.76 -23.08
C SER A 240 -17.10 -12.36 -23.08
N ASP A 241 -17.68 -11.45 -22.30
CA ASP A 241 -17.20 -10.08 -22.17
C ASP A 241 -15.90 -10.05 -21.35
N CYS A 242 -15.82 -10.84 -20.25
CA CYS A 242 -14.59 -10.98 -19.48
C CYS A 242 -13.42 -11.41 -20.37
N ILE A 243 -13.59 -12.45 -21.17
CA ILE A 243 -12.55 -12.93 -22.09
C ILE A 243 -12.14 -11.84 -23.09
N LYS A 244 -13.13 -11.14 -23.68
CA LYS A 244 -12.87 -10.09 -24.66
C LYS A 244 -12.08 -8.93 -24.03
N ILE A 245 -12.53 -8.45 -22.88
CA ILE A 245 -11.91 -7.30 -22.18
C ILE A 245 -10.52 -7.69 -21.68
N ALA A 246 -10.37 -8.86 -21.02
CA ALA A 246 -9.08 -9.33 -20.52
C ALA A 246 -8.07 -9.55 -21.67
N ARG A 247 -8.55 -9.97 -22.85
CA ARG A 247 -7.70 -10.07 -24.04
C ARG A 247 -7.23 -8.71 -24.51
N THR A 248 -8.14 -7.74 -24.64
CA THR A 248 -7.78 -6.35 -24.97
C THR A 248 -6.79 -5.79 -23.98
N LEU A 249 -7.04 -5.99 -22.67
CA LEU A 249 -6.17 -5.55 -21.59
C LEU A 249 -4.76 -6.13 -21.73
N TYR A 250 -4.62 -7.44 -21.95
CA TYR A 250 -3.33 -8.08 -22.14
C TYR A 250 -2.63 -7.68 -23.46
N GLU A 251 -3.37 -7.52 -24.56
CA GLU A 251 -2.81 -7.08 -25.85
C GLU A 251 -2.29 -5.64 -25.81
N THR A 252 -2.97 -4.76 -25.04
CA THR A 252 -2.57 -3.36 -24.87
C THR A 252 -1.46 -3.22 -23.82
N PHE A 253 -1.61 -3.92 -22.70
CA PHE A 253 -0.69 -3.90 -21.55
C PHE A 253 -0.19 -5.32 -21.25
N PRO A 254 0.85 -5.79 -21.96
CA PRO A 254 1.32 -7.17 -21.89
C PRO A 254 2.11 -7.49 -20.61
N LYS A 255 1.53 -7.22 -19.46
CA LYS A 255 2.04 -7.56 -18.13
C LYS A 255 1.62 -8.97 -17.73
N VAL A 256 2.42 -9.64 -16.88
CA VAL A 256 2.12 -10.99 -16.39
C VAL A 256 0.79 -11.05 -15.64
N ILE A 257 0.47 -10.02 -14.85
CA ILE A 257 -0.80 -9.93 -14.14
C ILE A 257 -2.01 -9.93 -15.09
N ASN A 258 -1.92 -9.24 -16.23
CA ASN A 258 -2.98 -9.20 -17.24
C ASN A 258 -3.08 -10.51 -18.01
N LEU A 259 -1.96 -11.21 -18.23
CA LEU A 259 -1.92 -12.57 -18.74
C LEU A 259 -2.65 -13.54 -17.80
N GLY A 260 -2.39 -13.45 -16.51
CA GLY A 260 -3.03 -14.25 -15.47
C GLY A 260 -4.55 -14.09 -15.47
N ARG A 261 -5.03 -12.84 -15.55
CA ARG A 261 -6.47 -12.53 -15.67
C ARG A 261 -7.08 -13.13 -16.93
N LEU A 262 -6.43 -12.99 -18.09
CA LEU A 262 -6.91 -13.60 -19.33
C LEU A 262 -6.97 -15.13 -19.20
N ALA A 263 -5.90 -15.75 -18.70
CA ALA A 263 -5.83 -17.20 -18.54
C ALA A 263 -6.90 -17.76 -17.59
N ALA A 264 -7.24 -17.00 -16.52
CA ALA A 264 -8.29 -17.40 -15.57
C ALA A 264 -9.70 -17.47 -16.18
N PHE A 265 -9.99 -16.64 -17.19
CA PHE A 265 -11.29 -16.66 -17.87
C PHE A 265 -11.37 -17.66 -19.02
N LEU A 266 -10.23 -18.13 -19.54
CA LEU A 266 -10.17 -19.03 -20.71
C LEU A 266 -10.44 -20.49 -20.30
N PRO A 267 -10.97 -21.31 -21.24
CA PRO A 267 -10.89 -22.76 -21.12
C PRO A 267 -9.43 -23.22 -21.00
N GLU A 268 -9.19 -24.33 -20.31
CA GLU A 268 -7.84 -24.82 -19.98
C GLU A 268 -6.88 -24.88 -21.16
N ALA A 269 -7.34 -25.48 -22.27
CA ALA A 269 -6.51 -25.59 -23.48
C ALA A 269 -6.15 -24.25 -24.13
N ASP A 270 -7.02 -23.24 -24.01
CA ASP A 270 -6.78 -21.90 -24.51
C ASP A 270 -5.87 -21.11 -23.55
N ALA A 271 -6.03 -21.32 -22.23
CA ALA A 271 -5.13 -20.79 -21.22
C ALA A 271 -3.69 -21.30 -21.42
N ASP A 272 -3.51 -22.62 -21.61
CA ASP A 272 -2.21 -23.22 -21.89
C ASP A 272 -1.56 -22.63 -23.16
N ARG A 273 -2.39 -22.33 -24.17
CA ARG A 273 -1.89 -21.73 -25.41
C ARG A 273 -1.37 -20.31 -25.16
N VAL A 274 -2.13 -19.44 -24.49
CA VAL A 274 -1.70 -18.05 -24.27
C VAL A 274 -0.50 -17.97 -23.33
N LEU A 275 -0.40 -18.85 -22.33
CA LEU A 275 0.77 -18.96 -21.46
C LEU A 275 2.02 -19.37 -22.25
N LYS A 276 1.93 -20.35 -23.14
CA LYS A 276 3.05 -20.76 -24.01
C LYS A 276 3.43 -19.69 -25.02
N GLU A 277 2.45 -18.97 -25.58
CA GLU A 277 2.71 -17.85 -26.49
C GLU A 277 3.46 -16.72 -25.75
N HIS A 278 3.06 -16.40 -24.53
CA HIS A 278 3.77 -15.42 -23.70
C HIS A 278 5.21 -15.87 -23.44
N GLU A 279 5.40 -17.10 -23.00
CA GLU A 279 6.72 -17.69 -22.74
C GLU A 279 7.64 -17.61 -23.96
N GLN A 280 7.12 -17.83 -25.16
CA GLN A 280 7.91 -17.87 -26.40
C GLN A 280 8.24 -16.48 -26.96
N PHE A 281 7.33 -15.51 -26.83
CA PHE A 281 7.40 -14.26 -27.56
C PHE A 281 7.61 -13.02 -26.67
N ARG A 282 7.31 -13.11 -25.36
CA ARG A 282 7.33 -11.97 -24.44
C ARG A 282 8.43 -12.04 -23.38
N ASN A 283 8.75 -13.22 -22.85
CA ASN A 283 9.77 -13.37 -21.79
C ASN A 283 11.21 -13.31 -22.32
N GLY A 284 11.43 -13.14 -23.60
CA GLY A 284 12.79 -13.07 -24.14
C GLY A 284 13.62 -14.32 -23.89
N ASN A 285 14.91 -14.14 -23.52
CA ASN A 285 15.87 -15.22 -23.27
C ASN A 285 16.28 -15.34 -21.79
N THR A 286 15.57 -14.68 -20.88
CA THR A 286 15.90 -14.64 -19.44
C THR A 286 14.73 -15.14 -18.61
N ALA A 287 15.01 -15.62 -17.40
CA ALA A 287 13.97 -15.96 -16.44
C ALA A 287 13.13 -14.73 -16.04
N ASP A 288 11.84 -14.94 -15.81
CA ASP A 288 10.89 -13.94 -15.36
C ASP A 288 10.19 -14.48 -14.12
N LEU A 289 10.46 -13.87 -12.97
CA LEU A 289 9.96 -14.31 -11.68
C LEU A 289 8.45 -14.16 -11.55
N GLU A 290 7.88 -13.06 -12.06
CA GLU A 290 6.42 -12.85 -12.05
C GLU A 290 5.71 -13.95 -12.84
N PHE A 291 6.28 -14.37 -13.98
CA PHE A 291 5.73 -15.48 -14.76
C PHE A 291 5.84 -16.83 -14.04
N MET A 292 6.93 -17.08 -13.31
CA MET A 292 7.09 -18.27 -12.47
C MET A 292 6.04 -18.28 -11.36
N GLN A 293 5.83 -17.15 -10.68
CA GLN A 293 4.81 -16.97 -9.65
C GLN A 293 3.40 -17.18 -10.22
N LEU A 294 3.13 -16.66 -11.41
CA LEU A 294 1.85 -16.91 -12.12
C LEU A 294 1.63 -18.41 -12.39
N LEU A 295 2.61 -19.12 -12.95
CA LEU A 295 2.49 -20.56 -13.21
C LEU A 295 2.25 -21.36 -11.91
N ALA A 296 2.93 -20.99 -10.81
CA ALA A 296 2.74 -21.61 -9.51
C ALA A 296 1.32 -21.36 -8.96
N SER A 297 0.84 -20.12 -9.00
CA SER A 297 -0.50 -19.74 -8.52
C SER A 297 -1.61 -20.46 -9.29
N MET A 298 -1.40 -20.70 -10.60
CA MET A 298 -2.30 -21.47 -11.46
C MET A 298 -2.09 -22.99 -11.35
N LYS A 299 -1.16 -23.46 -10.49
CA LYS A 299 -0.79 -24.88 -10.28
C LYS A 299 -0.30 -25.56 -11.58
N ARG A 300 0.35 -24.81 -12.47
CA ARG A 300 0.92 -25.28 -13.75
C ARG A 300 2.35 -25.84 -13.54
N TYR A 301 2.51 -26.77 -12.59
CA TYR A 301 3.82 -27.25 -12.14
C TYR A 301 4.65 -27.95 -13.19
N GLU A 302 4.01 -28.65 -14.16
CA GLU A 302 4.75 -29.24 -15.28
C GLU A 302 5.37 -28.16 -16.18
N GLN A 303 4.60 -27.11 -16.49
CA GLN A 303 5.10 -26.00 -17.28
C GLN A 303 6.17 -25.22 -16.52
N LEU A 304 5.93 -24.93 -15.23
CA LEU A 304 6.91 -24.27 -14.36
C LEU A 304 8.22 -25.07 -14.27
N SER A 305 8.16 -26.40 -14.10
CA SER A 305 9.36 -27.25 -14.07
C SER A 305 10.14 -27.18 -15.39
N GLY A 306 9.45 -27.19 -16.52
CA GLY A 306 10.10 -27.03 -17.82
C GLY A 306 10.72 -25.64 -18.01
N TYR A 307 10.06 -24.60 -17.49
CA TYR A 307 10.54 -23.22 -17.51
C TYR A 307 11.80 -23.06 -16.65
N VAL A 308 11.76 -23.50 -15.39
CA VAL A 308 12.90 -23.50 -14.46
C VAL A 308 14.10 -24.22 -15.06
N THR A 309 13.91 -25.43 -15.62
CA THR A 309 15.00 -26.20 -16.25
C THR A 309 15.62 -25.46 -17.44
N ARG A 310 14.82 -24.70 -18.21
CA ARG A 310 15.34 -23.93 -19.35
C ARG A 310 16.18 -22.73 -18.91
N PHE A 311 15.75 -22.06 -17.87
CA PHE A 311 16.33 -20.80 -17.40
C PHE A 311 17.11 -20.94 -16.08
N GLU A 312 17.52 -22.16 -15.72
CA GLU A 312 18.16 -22.47 -14.43
C GLU A 312 19.33 -21.52 -14.07
N LYS A 313 20.13 -21.12 -15.08
CA LYS A 313 21.27 -20.23 -14.86
C LYS A 313 20.87 -18.79 -14.61
N ASP A 314 19.73 -18.38 -15.11
CA ASP A 314 19.25 -17.01 -14.96
C ASP A 314 18.60 -16.81 -13.57
N LEU A 315 18.20 -17.91 -12.89
CA LEU A 315 17.66 -17.86 -11.53
C LEU A 315 18.64 -17.21 -10.54
N THR A 316 19.94 -17.38 -10.76
CA THR A 316 20.97 -16.75 -9.90
C THR A 316 20.99 -15.21 -9.98
N THR A 317 20.26 -14.61 -10.94
CA THR A 317 20.18 -13.18 -11.12
C THR A 317 18.86 -12.59 -10.62
N LEU A 318 17.93 -13.44 -10.19
CA LEU A 318 16.65 -13.03 -9.63
C LEU A 318 16.77 -12.78 -8.13
N ASP A 319 15.82 -12.07 -7.57
CA ASP A 319 15.77 -11.79 -6.14
C ASP A 319 15.70 -13.08 -5.32
N ALA A 320 16.65 -13.25 -4.38
CA ALA A 320 16.82 -14.47 -3.61
C ALA A 320 15.69 -14.70 -2.59
N GLU A 321 15.16 -13.62 -2.00
CA GLU A 321 14.06 -13.68 -1.03
C GLU A 321 12.76 -14.07 -1.71
N GLU A 322 12.45 -13.44 -2.85
CA GLU A 322 11.26 -13.77 -3.64
C GLU A 322 11.32 -15.21 -4.21
N LEU A 323 12.49 -15.66 -4.69
CA LEU A 323 12.68 -17.06 -5.13
C LEU A 323 12.49 -18.04 -3.98
N THR A 324 12.97 -17.71 -2.78
CA THR A 324 12.76 -18.53 -1.59
C THR A 324 11.28 -18.61 -1.26
N GLY A 325 10.57 -17.47 -1.24
CA GLY A 325 9.13 -17.43 -1.02
C GLY A 325 8.34 -18.26 -2.06
N LEU A 326 8.75 -18.20 -3.33
CA LEU A 326 8.17 -19.03 -4.39
C LEU A 326 8.40 -20.52 -4.13
N ALA A 327 9.62 -20.92 -3.81
CA ALA A 327 9.98 -22.32 -3.53
C ALA A 327 9.20 -22.85 -2.32
N ASP A 328 9.05 -22.07 -1.25
CA ASP A 328 8.29 -22.44 -0.06
C ASP A 328 6.80 -22.65 -0.37
N SER A 329 6.20 -21.76 -1.18
CA SER A 329 4.84 -21.89 -1.66
C SER A 329 4.62 -23.18 -2.47
N ILE A 330 5.55 -23.50 -3.37
CA ILE A 330 5.51 -24.70 -4.22
C ILE A 330 5.68 -25.97 -3.35
N GLU A 331 6.56 -25.95 -2.35
CA GLU A 331 6.72 -27.08 -1.41
C GLU A 331 5.46 -27.29 -0.57
N HIS A 332 4.82 -26.20 -0.10
CA HIS A 332 3.54 -26.28 0.63
C HIS A 332 2.46 -26.97 -0.21
N ASP A 333 2.43 -26.75 -1.52
CA ASP A 333 1.53 -27.41 -2.47
C ASP A 333 1.96 -28.85 -2.81
N GLY A 334 3.00 -29.39 -2.15
CA GLY A 334 3.46 -30.78 -2.27
C GLY A 334 4.43 -31.03 -3.41
N GLN A 335 4.94 -30.00 -4.08
CA GLN A 335 5.86 -30.09 -5.22
C GLN A 335 7.33 -29.98 -4.78
N LYS A 336 7.72 -30.76 -3.75
CA LYS A 336 9.03 -30.65 -3.10
C LYS A 336 10.22 -30.72 -4.07
N ALA A 337 10.19 -31.64 -5.05
CA ALA A 337 11.30 -31.78 -6.00
C ALA A 337 11.53 -30.53 -6.85
N LEU A 338 10.45 -29.81 -7.21
CA LEU A 338 10.55 -28.55 -7.94
C LEU A 338 11.03 -27.41 -7.02
N ALA A 339 10.56 -27.37 -5.80
CA ALA A 339 11.01 -26.39 -4.80
C ALA A 339 12.51 -26.56 -4.50
N ASP A 340 12.97 -27.81 -4.28
CA ASP A 340 14.38 -28.10 -4.05
C ASP A 340 15.23 -27.71 -5.28
N HIS A 341 14.74 -27.94 -6.50
CA HIS A 341 15.43 -27.55 -7.75
C HIS A 341 15.57 -26.01 -7.86
N ILE A 342 14.56 -25.24 -7.46
CA ILE A 342 14.65 -23.75 -7.45
C ILE A 342 15.68 -23.30 -6.41
N ARG A 343 15.66 -23.88 -5.19
CA ARG A 343 16.59 -23.54 -4.11
C ARG A 343 18.05 -23.81 -4.46
N ASP A 344 18.33 -24.84 -5.28
CA ASP A 344 19.69 -25.16 -5.73
C ASP A 344 20.36 -24.01 -6.52
N TRP A 345 19.57 -23.06 -7.03
CA TRP A 345 20.04 -21.92 -7.81
C TRP A 345 19.96 -20.57 -7.08
N ILE A 346 19.44 -20.54 -5.84
CA ILE A 346 19.44 -19.33 -5.02
C ILE A 346 20.87 -19.04 -4.54
N VAL A 347 21.39 -17.89 -4.92
CA VAL A 347 22.67 -17.38 -4.43
C VAL A 347 22.39 -16.38 -3.32
N GLU A 348 22.63 -16.80 -2.07
CA GLU A 348 22.60 -15.85 -0.95
C GLU A 348 23.76 -14.88 -1.13
N GLU A 349 23.48 -13.57 -1.15
CA GLU A 349 24.53 -12.57 -1.02
C GLU A 349 25.23 -12.78 0.34
N PRO A 350 26.56 -12.84 0.39
CA PRO A 350 27.26 -13.00 1.67
C PRO A 350 26.94 -11.80 2.56
N GLU A 351 26.47 -12.03 3.77
CA GLU A 351 26.13 -11.02 4.81
C GLU A 351 27.26 -10.00 5.08
N ASP A 352 28.48 -10.24 4.58
CA ASP A 352 29.66 -9.41 4.78
C ASP A 352 29.81 -8.25 3.78
N ALA A 353 28.94 -8.09 2.79
CA ALA A 353 29.07 -6.99 1.81
C ALA A 353 28.67 -5.60 2.39
N GLN A 354 27.92 -5.55 3.48
CA GLN A 354 27.54 -4.31 4.17
C GLN A 354 28.54 -3.83 5.24
N ALA A 355 29.61 -4.58 5.52
CA ALA A 355 30.56 -4.29 6.59
C ALA A 355 31.89 -3.61 6.17
N PHE A 356 32.10 -3.30 4.89
CA PHE A 356 33.38 -2.75 4.41
C PHE A 356 33.22 -1.42 3.66
N ASP A 357 32.74 -0.37 4.35
CA ASP A 357 33.09 1.01 3.97
C ASP A 357 33.16 1.99 5.15
N ASN A 358 33.74 1.54 6.25
CA ASN A 358 34.08 2.41 7.39
C ASN A 358 35.50 2.17 7.92
N SER A 359 36.50 2.10 7.05
CA SER A 359 37.89 2.29 7.48
C SER A 359 38.70 2.89 6.35
N ASP A 360 39.06 4.15 6.55
CA ASP A 360 40.09 4.97 5.94
C ASP A 360 39.57 6.24 5.23
N LYS A 361 39.29 7.29 6.05
CA LYS A 361 40.06 8.56 5.95
C LYS A 361 39.64 9.55 7.03
#